data_1463ec574af97786cc51f4002e8a4aee
#
_entry.id   1463ec574af97786cc51f4002e8a4aee
#
_cell.length_a   1.000
_cell.length_b   1.000
_cell.length_c   1.000
_cell.angle_alpha   90.00
_cell.angle_beta   90.00
_cell.angle_gamma   90.00
#
_symmetry.space_group_name_H-M   'P 1'
#
loop_
_entity.id
_entity.type
_entity.pdbx_description
1 polymer ?
#
loop_
_entity_poly.entity_id
_entity_poly.type
_entity_poly.pdbx_seq_one_letter_code
_entity_poly.pdbx_strand_id
1 'polypeptide(L)'
;MRSSGLARISAAALAGVLCLPHAVLGADRAWIERSDRNARLVYDQMGSFAPERASVEGDERFDTGVLDLRPGYEARYDGAARRVLDLLSARRKLETDARVRQDLDILIDAVGKMRRTQALERRLLVPYIDVPKHVFQGLQVLLDARNQEPRQRNALRRLHRYAGIDPGVVPLAELARARMSERFGTKDLVWPYEREVQQSLDNCERYVAGIADLFRSTVLRDWEPAHARLGAQLRGHCEWVKTSVLPRARKEHGLPRELYVDRLRAQGVDIEPEQAITMGTFAFAEIRDEMARLAARIARERNLASADYRDVIRQLKRDPVPSDRILALYRDRLKEIEQILVRERIVTLPRRPAAIRLASEAESAASPIPYLNMPRLVGNQGEVGEFVLPLTNPNAQSADAADDATAEAATWTWTAHEARPGHELQFAAMVEGGVSLARAVFAFNATNAEGWGLYAESIMIPHFPPEGQLFSLQLRLLRAARAFLDPMVNLGRMTPAEAKAFLMREAVFSEPFSQQEVDRYAFELPGQAVSYFYGYTRLRELRMKAELALGPRFDQQVFHDLVVAQGLLPPGLLERTVMDELTRTR
;
A
#
# COMPACT_ATOMS: atom_id res chain seq x y z
N MET A 1 -32.30 28.32 74.45
CA MET A 1 -30.97 28.25 75.09
C MET A 1 -30.15 27.11 74.46
N ARG A 2 -28.97 27.47 73.97
CA ARG A 2 -27.79 26.61 73.63
C ARG A 2 -27.97 25.64 72.54
N SER A 3 -27.47 25.84 71.35
CA SER A 3 -26.09 25.99 70.82
C SER A 3 -25.55 24.62 70.39
N SER A 4 -25.46 24.41 69.07
CA SER A 4 -24.24 24.43 68.25
C SER A 4 -23.48 23.10 68.20
N GLY A 5 -23.15 22.68 66.98
CA GLY A 5 -22.16 21.68 66.73
C GLY A 5 -22.14 21.23 65.26
N LEU A 6 -21.83 22.14 64.31
CA LEU A 6 -21.46 21.82 62.95
C LEU A 6 -20.06 21.21 62.90
N ALA A 7 -19.94 19.99 62.48
CA ALA A 7 -18.66 19.43 62.04
C ALA A 7 -18.61 19.49 60.48
N ARG A 8 -17.82 20.43 59.98
CA ARG A 8 -17.36 20.48 58.58
C ARG A 8 -16.37 19.34 58.39
N ILE A 9 -16.73 18.37 57.56
CA ILE A 9 -15.77 17.43 56.97
C ILE A 9 -15.40 17.98 55.58
N SER A 10 -14.14 18.32 55.44
CA SER A 10 -13.53 18.86 54.25
C SER A 10 -13.57 17.89 53.09
N ALA A 11 -14.18 18.29 52.01
CA ALA A 11 -14.00 17.66 50.69
C ALA A 11 -12.67 18.17 50.08
N ALA A 12 -11.61 17.41 50.28
CA ALA A 12 -10.33 17.66 49.63
C ALA A 12 -9.60 16.32 49.47
N ALA A 13 -9.89 15.59 48.39
CA ALA A 13 -9.02 14.57 47.78
C ALA A 13 -9.78 13.82 46.67
N LEU A 14 -10.02 14.47 45.54
CA LEU A 14 -10.30 13.80 44.25
C LEU A 14 -10.13 14.81 43.10
N ALA A 15 -8.91 15.29 42.93
CA ALA A 15 -8.52 16.03 41.73
C ALA A 15 -7.05 15.73 41.42
N GLY A 16 -6.78 14.53 40.96
CA GLY A 16 -5.40 14.11 40.69
C GLY A 16 -5.28 12.91 39.80
N VAL A 17 -6.19 12.74 38.83
CA VAL A 17 -5.94 11.78 37.73
C VAL A 17 -6.65 12.35 36.51
N LEU A 18 -5.91 12.47 35.43
CA LEU A 18 -6.33 12.82 34.06
C LEU A 18 -5.82 14.17 33.57
N CYS A 19 -4.52 14.21 33.30
CA CYS A 19 -3.97 15.05 32.24
C CYS A 19 -2.59 14.54 31.85
N LEU A 20 -2.55 13.36 31.20
CA LEU A 20 -1.40 12.87 30.44
C LEU A 20 -1.94 11.97 29.34
N PRO A 21 -2.22 12.50 28.19
CA PRO A 21 -1.43 12.16 27.00
C PRO A 21 -1.23 13.32 25.99
N HIS A 22 -1.69 14.54 26.25
CA HIS A 22 -1.54 15.64 25.29
C HIS A 22 -0.16 16.29 25.27
N ALA A 23 0.70 16.02 26.24
CA ALA A 23 2.02 16.65 26.35
C ALA A 23 3.12 15.96 25.50
N VAL A 24 2.89 14.74 25.00
CA VAL A 24 3.89 14.03 24.19
C VAL A 24 3.88 14.50 22.71
N LEU A 25 2.77 15.04 22.24
CA LEU A 25 2.62 15.49 20.83
C LEU A 25 3.08 16.93 20.57
N GLY A 26 3.46 17.69 21.61
CA GLY A 26 3.92 19.07 21.49
C GLY A 26 5.41 19.30 21.71
N ALA A 27 6.16 18.29 22.13
CA ALA A 27 7.56 18.42 22.51
C ALA A 27 8.50 18.14 21.35
N ASP A 28 9.30 19.13 21.02
CA ASP A 28 10.51 19.08 20.21
C ASP A 28 10.41 18.36 18.84
N ARG A 29 9.81 19.02 17.85
CA ARG A 29 9.86 18.59 16.43
C ARG A 29 11.18 18.91 15.73
N ALA A 30 12.14 19.54 16.40
CA ALA A 30 13.41 19.93 15.80
C ALA A 30 14.23 18.74 15.27
N TRP A 31 14.08 17.55 15.86
CA TRP A 31 14.71 16.34 15.35
C TRP A 31 14.12 15.91 13.99
N ILE A 32 12.80 16.10 13.76
CA ILE A 32 12.14 15.79 12.48
C ILE A 32 12.74 16.65 11.38
N GLU A 33 12.87 17.96 11.60
CA GLU A 33 13.48 18.86 10.62
C GLU A 33 14.94 18.50 10.32
N ARG A 34 15.71 18.03 11.33
CA ARG A 34 17.08 17.55 11.11
C ARG A 34 17.09 16.26 10.29
N SER A 35 16.19 15.33 10.61
CA SER A 35 16.03 14.09 9.86
C SER A 35 15.62 14.38 8.41
N ASP A 36 14.64 15.26 8.19
CA ASP A 36 14.15 15.62 6.86
C ASP A 36 15.24 16.26 5.99
N ARG A 37 16.14 17.06 6.58
CA ARG A 37 17.31 17.56 5.84
C ARG A 37 18.24 16.43 5.36
N ASN A 38 18.31 15.31 6.09
CA ASN A 38 19.06 14.14 5.65
C ASN A 38 18.32 13.38 4.53
N ALA A 39 16.99 13.21 4.66
CA ALA A 39 16.17 12.59 3.64
C ALA A 39 16.19 13.36 2.30
N ARG A 40 16.18 14.70 2.36
CA ARG A 40 16.28 15.55 1.15
C ARG A 40 17.57 15.33 0.37
N LEU A 41 18.68 14.94 1.00
CA LEU A 41 19.90 14.57 0.26
C LEU A 41 19.69 13.39 -0.68
N VAL A 42 18.83 12.43 -0.30
CA VAL A 42 18.49 11.30 -1.17
C VAL A 42 17.74 11.81 -2.40
N TYR A 43 16.72 12.66 -2.21
CA TYR A 43 15.99 13.27 -3.32
C TYR A 43 16.91 14.11 -4.22
N ASP A 44 17.78 14.94 -3.65
CA ASP A 44 18.66 15.83 -4.41
C ASP A 44 19.62 15.05 -5.34
N GLN A 45 20.05 13.87 -4.95
CA GLN A 45 20.99 13.06 -5.71
C GLN A 45 20.31 11.98 -6.57
N MET A 46 19.17 11.45 -6.15
CA MET A 46 18.56 10.29 -6.78
C MET A 46 17.16 10.56 -7.36
N GLY A 47 16.46 11.61 -6.92
CA GLY A 47 15.09 11.91 -7.36
C GLY A 47 14.96 12.12 -8.88
N SER A 48 16.01 12.61 -9.54
CA SER A 48 16.01 12.81 -10.99
C SER A 48 16.02 11.50 -11.81
N PHE A 49 16.30 10.35 -11.20
CA PHE A 49 16.25 9.05 -11.88
C PHE A 49 14.82 8.50 -11.99
N ALA A 50 13.96 8.83 -11.03
CA ALA A 50 12.55 8.44 -11.01
C ALA A 50 11.69 9.61 -10.46
N PRO A 51 11.62 10.73 -11.20
CA PRO A 51 10.99 11.96 -10.70
C PRO A 51 9.49 11.81 -10.51
N GLU A 52 8.81 10.93 -11.27
CA GLU A 52 7.40 10.64 -11.08
C GLU A 52 7.15 10.06 -9.69
N ARG A 53 8.03 9.17 -9.22
CA ARG A 53 7.94 8.62 -7.86
C ARG A 53 8.12 9.71 -6.80
N ALA A 54 9.15 10.55 -6.92
CA ALA A 54 9.36 11.65 -5.99
C ALA A 54 8.18 12.63 -5.96
N SER A 55 7.54 12.87 -7.11
CA SER A 55 6.32 13.67 -7.25
C SER A 55 5.11 13.01 -6.55
N VAL A 56 4.94 11.69 -6.66
CA VAL A 56 3.91 10.91 -5.93
C VAL A 56 4.11 11.04 -4.42
N GLU A 57 5.36 10.95 -3.97
CA GLU A 57 5.74 11.09 -2.56
C GLU A 57 5.56 12.52 -2.03
N GLY A 58 5.30 13.51 -2.92
CA GLY A 58 4.92 14.89 -2.60
C GLY A 58 6.03 15.92 -2.78
N ASP A 59 7.19 15.55 -3.34
CA ASP A 59 8.25 16.52 -3.66
C ASP A 59 7.98 17.21 -5.02
N GLU A 60 7.32 18.38 -4.96
CA GLU A 60 6.89 19.16 -6.14
C GLU A 60 8.05 19.63 -7.04
N ARG A 61 9.30 19.61 -6.55
CA ARG A 61 10.49 19.94 -7.37
C ARG A 61 10.64 18.98 -8.56
N PHE A 62 10.06 17.79 -8.47
CA PHE A 62 10.12 16.75 -9.49
C PHE A 62 8.88 16.66 -10.37
N ASP A 63 7.87 17.52 -10.16
CA ASP A 63 6.60 17.48 -10.88
C ASP A 63 6.73 17.62 -12.41
N THR A 64 7.77 18.27 -12.90
CA THR A 64 8.03 18.39 -14.33
C THR A 64 9.03 17.35 -14.88
N GLY A 65 9.64 16.55 -14.00
CA GLY A 65 10.62 15.55 -14.39
C GLY A 65 9.99 14.32 -15.07
N VAL A 66 10.81 13.60 -15.84
CA VAL A 66 10.46 12.33 -16.48
C VAL A 66 11.57 11.31 -16.24
N LEU A 67 11.21 10.04 -16.16
CA LEU A 67 12.09 8.89 -15.91
C LEU A 67 13.37 8.98 -16.77
N ASP A 68 14.54 8.85 -16.12
CA ASP A 68 15.83 8.88 -16.82
C ASP A 68 16.16 7.51 -17.43
N LEU A 69 15.97 7.38 -18.73
CA LEU A 69 16.33 6.19 -19.50
C LEU A 69 17.51 6.44 -20.46
N ARG A 70 18.24 7.53 -20.29
CA ARG A 70 19.37 7.89 -21.16
C ARG A 70 20.51 6.87 -21.06
N PRO A 71 21.35 6.72 -22.11
CA PRO A 71 22.52 5.83 -22.10
C PRO A 71 23.39 6.01 -20.85
N GLY A 72 23.95 4.93 -20.32
CA GLY A 72 24.79 4.95 -19.12
C GLY A 72 24.02 5.16 -17.80
N TYR A 73 22.70 4.93 -17.80
CA TYR A 73 21.83 5.05 -16.63
C TYR A 73 22.43 4.37 -15.39
N GLU A 74 22.86 3.11 -15.50
CA GLU A 74 23.35 2.32 -14.35
C GLU A 74 24.57 2.93 -13.68
N ALA A 75 25.52 3.41 -14.48
CA ALA A 75 26.74 4.02 -13.94
C ALA A 75 26.42 5.33 -13.21
N ARG A 76 25.50 6.14 -13.80
CA ARG A 76 25.04 7.38 -13.16
C ARG A 76 24.28 7.09 -11.87
N TYR A 77 23.36 6.11 -11.88
CA TYR A 77 22.58 5.70 -10.72
C TYR A 77 23.47 5.18 -9.58
N ASP A 78 24.36 4.20 -9.88
CA ASP A 78 25.29 3.65 -8.89
C ASP A 78 26.23 4.73 -8.31
N GLY A 79 26.72 5.62 -9.15
CA GLY A 79 27.55 6.75 -8.70
C GLY A 79 26.79 7.72 -7.78
N ALA A 80 25.54 8.03 -8.08
CA ALA A 80 24.69 8.86 -7.24
C ALA A 80 24.41 8.16 -5.89
N ALA A 81 24.03 6.88 -5.92
CA ALA A 81 23.75 6.10 -4.72
C ALA A 81 24.98 6.01 -3.80
N ARG A 82 26.18 5.79 -4.33
CA ARG A 82 27.43 5.79 -3.53
C ARG A 82 27.65 7.13 -2.85
N ARG A 83 27.56 8.25 -3.59
CA ARG A 83 27.73 9.58 -3.00
C ARG A 83 26.76 9.83 -1.84
N VAL A 84 25.49 9.43 -2.00
CA VAL A 84 24.50 9.56 -0.92
C VAL A 84 24.88 8.71 0.28
N LEU A 85 25.26 7.45 0.08
CA LEU A 85 25.68 6.55 1.16
C LEU A 85 26.87 7.11 1.94
N ASP A 86 27.87 7.67 1.25
CA ASP A 86 29.04 8.29 1.88
C ASP A 86 28.64 9.51 2.73
N LEU A 87 27.79 10.39 2.19
CA LEU A 87 27.29 11.58 2.90
C LEU A 87 26.46 11.20 4.13
N LEU A 88 25.50 10.26 4.00
CA LEU A 88 24.67 9.81 5.10
C LEU A 88 25.51 9.11 6.19
N SER A 89 26.48 8.27 5.79
CA SER A 89 27.37 7.58 6.72
C SER A 89 28.27 8.55 7.49
N ALA A 90 28.76 9.60 6.85
CA ALA A 90 29.53 10.65 7.52
C ALA A 90 28.68 11.40 8.54
N ARG A 91 27.45 11.79 8.18
CA ARG A 91 26.51 12.46 9.11
C ARG A 91 26.12 11.56 10.29
N ARG A 92 25.87 10.29 10.03
CA ARG A 92 25.52 9.30 11.05
C ARG A 92 26.57 9.16 12.14
N LYS A 93 27.86 9.24 11.79
CA LYS A 93 28.99 9.19 12.74
C LYS A 93 29.01 10.38 13.70
N LEU A 94 28.53 11.54 13.26
CA LEU A 94 28.56 12.80 14.02
C LEU A 94 27.25 13.06 14.77
N GLU A 95 26.15 12.37 14.42
CA GLU A 95 24.83 12.62 15.02
C GLU A 95 24.76 12.05 16.44
N THR A 96 24.22 12.85 17.36
CA THR A 96 24.06 12.50 18.78
C THR A 96 22.62 12.19 19.18
N ASP A 97 21.62 12.77 18.49
CA ASP A 97 20.22 12.46 18.74
C ASP A 97 19.90 11.04 18.24
N ALA A 98 19.44 10.18 19.14
CA ALA A 98 19.16 8.77 18.84
C ALA A 98 18.08 8.59 17.76
N ARG A 99 17.08 9.48 17.70
CA ARG A 99 16.00 9.44 16.70
C ARG A 99 16.54 9.78 15.30
N VAL A 100 17.33 10.85 15.19
CA VAL A 100 17.96 11.26 13.92
C VAL A 100 18.97 10.22 13.46
N ARG A 101 19.71 9.60 14.40
CA ARG A 101 20.64 8.51 14.09
C ARG A 101 19.91 7.29 13.53
N GLN A 102 18.76 6.92 14.12
CA GLN A 102 17.91 5.85 13.62
C GLN A 102 17.40 6.17 12.20
N ASP A 103 16.98 7.40 11.95
CA ASP A 103 16.50 7.83 10.64
C ASP A 103 17.64 7.83 9.59
N LEU A 104 18.85 8.18 9.97
CA LEU A 104 20.03 8.03 9.09
C LEU A 104 20.30 6.56 8.76
N ASP A 105 20.14 5.64 9.72
CA ASP A 105 20.26 4.20 9.47
C ASP A 105 19.17 3.70 8.50
N ILE A 106 17.94 4.21 8.61
CA ILE A 106 16.84 3.94 7.67
C ILE A 106 17.21 4.41 6.24
N LEU A 107 17.69 5.64 6.10
CA LEU A 107 18.06 6.19 4.80
C LEU A 107 19.23 5.42 4.15
N ILE A 108 20.25 5.05 4.94
CA ILE A 108 21.38 4.24 4.48
C ILE A 108 20.90 2.86 3.99
N ASP A 109 20.03 2.20 4.76
CA ASP A 109 19.47 0.90 4.38
C ASP A 109 18.62 1.01 3.12
N ALA A 110 17.76 2.02 3.03
CA ALA A 110 16.90 2.26 1.86
C ALA A 110 17.73 2.45 0.57
N VAL A 111 18.72 3.34 0.60
CA VAL A 111 19.59 3.58 -0.57
C VAL A 111 20.43 2.33 -0.89
N GLY A 112 20.88 1.60 0.13
CA GLY A 112 21.59 0.33 -0.03
C GLY A 112 20.72 -0.73 -0.71
N LYS A 113 19.44 -0.85 -0.33
CA LYS A 113 18.45 -1.73 -0.96
C LYS A 113 18.21 -1.33 -2.43
N MET A 114 17.92 -0.07 -2.69
CA MET A 114 17.70 0.47 -4.05
C MET A 114 18.87 0.14 -4.98
N ARG A 115 20.10 0.35 -4.50
CA ARG A 115 21.32 0.04 -5.25
C ARG A 115 21.49 -1.46 -5.52
N ARG A 116 21.20 -2.31 -4.55
CA ARG A 116 21.27 -3.77 -4.69
C ARG A 116 20.24 -4.29 -5.67
N THR A 117 18.99 -3.87 -5.55
CA THR A 117 17.91 -4.24 -6.48
C THR A 117 18.27 -3.84 -7.91
N GLN A 118 18.75 -2.60 -8.13
CA GLN A 118 19.17 -2.15 -9.46
C GLN A 118 20.30 -3.02 -10.04
N ALA A 119 21.26 -3.44 -9.21
CA ALA A 119 22.34 -4.31 -9.66
C ALA A 119 21.84 -5.72 -10.02
N LEU A 120 20.89 -6.27 -9.26
CA LEU A 120 20.25 -7.57 -9.55
C LEU A 120 19.44 -7.51 -10.84
N GLU A 121 18.60 -6.51 -11.00
CA GLU A 121 17.78 -6.32 -12.21
C GLU A 121 18.67 -6.21 -13.46
N ARG A 122 19.71 -5.39 -13.40
CA ARG A 122 20.67 -5.27 -14.50
C ARG A 122 21.32 -6.62 -14.88
N ARG A 123 21.63 -7.43 -13.88
CA ARG A 123 22.29 -8.72 -14.09
C ARG A 123 21.36 -9.76 -14.65
N LEU A 124 20.09 -9.76 -14.24
CA LEU A 124 19.17 -10.85 -14.46
C LEU A 124 18.07 -10.57 -15.51
N LEU A 125 17.67 -9.32 -15.71
CA LEU A 125 16.49 -8.99 -16.50
C LEU A 125 16.83 -8.25 -17.79
N VAL A 126 16.01 -8.50 -18.82
CA VAL A 126 15.80 -7.53 -19.89
C VAL A 126 14.93 -6.41 -19.32
N PRO A 127 15.36 -5.13 -19.35
CA PRO A 127 14.55 -4.04 -18.81
C PRO A 127 13.27 -3.87 -19.64
N TYR A 128 12.11 -3.96 -19.00
CA TYR A 128 10.81 -3.74 -19.61
C TYR A 128 10.05 -2.67 -18.85
N ILE A 129 9.45 -1.75 -19.58
CA ILE A 129 8.64 -0.67 -19.04
C ILE A 129 7.36 -0.57 -19.87
N ASP A 130 6.21 -0.68 -19.21
CA ASP A 130 4.91 -0.33 -19.80
C ASP A 130 4.83 1.20 -19.88
N VAL A 131 5.32 1.75 -21.00
CA VAL A 131 5.42 3.21 -21.20
C VAL A 131 4.04 3.89 -21.17
N PRO A 132 2.98 3.37 -21.82
CA PRO A 132 1.65 3.97 -21.74
C PRO A 132 1.12 4.07 -20.30
N LYS A 133 1.23 2.98 -19.53
CA LYS A 133 0.85 2.95 -18.12
C LYS A 133 1.64 3.95 -17.28
N HIS A 134 2.96 3.96 -17.45
CA HIS A 134 3.86 4.87 -16.73
C HIS A 134 3.53 6.34 -16.98
N VAL A 135 3.31 6.71 -18.23
CA VAL A 135 2.93 8.08 -18.61
C VAL A 135 1.57 8.46 -18.03
N PHE A 136 0.57 7.58 -18.15
CA PHE A 136 -0.76 7.81 -17.58
C PHE A 136 -0.68 8.06 -16.07
N GLN A 137 -0.02 7.19 -15.33
CA GLN A 137 0.14 7.32 -13.87
C GLN A 137 0.91 8.59 -13.49
N GLY A 138 1.97 8.90 -14.22
CA GLY A 138 2.77 10.11 -13.98
C GLY A 138 2.00 11.42 -14.21
N LEU A 139 1.01 11.44 -15.11
CA LEU A 139 0.13 12.59 -15.32
C LEU A 139 -1.05 12.60 -14.34
N GLN A 140 -1.63 11.43 -14.02
CA GLN A 140 -2.73 11.27 -13.08
C GLN A 140 -2.41 11.90 -11.72
N VAL A 141 -1.21 11.67 -11.19
CA VAL A 141 -0.78 12.23 -9.91
C VAL A 141 -0.84 13.76 -9.90
N LEU A 142 -0.48 14.42 -11.00
CA LEU A 142 -0.49 15.88 -11.09
C LEU A 142 -1.89 16.45 -11.35
N LEU A 143 -2.72 15.72 -12.10
CA LEU A 143 -4.08 16.12 -12.49
C LEU A 143 -5.15 15.68 -11.47
N ASP A 144 -4.75 15.09 -10.35
CA ASP A 144 -5.66 14.78 -9.24
C ASP A 144 -6.39 16.06 -8.79
N ALA A 145 -7.72 15.96 -8.64
CA ALA A 145 -8.58 17.08 -8.28
C ALA A 145 -8.25 17.70 -6.90
N ARG A 146 -7.57 16.97 -6.02
CA ARG A 146 -7.07 17.48 -4.73
C ARG A 146 -5.87 18.41 -4.86
N ASN A 147 -5.18 18.41 -6.01
CA ASN A 147 -4.07 19.32 -6.26
C ASN A 147 -4.58 20.72 -6.65
N GLN A 148 -3.89 21.73 -6.15
CA GLN A 148 -4.12 23.10 -6.59
C GLN A 148 -3.69 23.31 -8.05
N GLU A 149 -4.33 24.24 -8.75
CA GLU A 149 -4.06 24.54 -10.17
C GLU A 149 -2.57 24.77 -10.51
N PRO A 150 -1.76 25.48 -9.69
CA PRO A 150 -0.33 25.64 -9.99
C PRO A 150 0.42 24.31 -10.14
N ARG A 151 0.06 23.29 -9.34
CA ARG A 151 0.64 21.96 -9.45
C ARG A 151 0.11 21.21 -10.68
N GLN A 152 -1.19 21.32 -10.97
CA GLN A 152 -1.78 20.73 -12.17
C GLN A 152 -1.13 21.26 -13.45
N ARG A 153 -0.74 22.53 -13.50
CA ARG A 153 -0.01 23.11 -14.64
C ARG A 153 1.33 22.43 -14.93
N ASN A 154 1.96 21.81 -13.95
CA ASN A 154 3.18 21.04 -14.17
C ASN A 154 2.94 19.80 -15.03
N ALA A 155 1.70 19.29 -15.11
CA ALA A 155 1.35 18.19 -16.01
C ALA A 155 1.54 18.55 -17.49
N LEU A 156 1.27 19.80 -17.90
CA LEU A 156 1.55 20.27 -19.28
C LEU A 156 3.05 20.19 -19.61
N ARG A 157 3.89 20.63 -18.68
CA ARG A 157 5.35 20.57 -18.86
C ARG A 157 5.84 19.13 -18.89
N ARG A 158 5.30 18.26 -18.02
CA ARG A 158 5.64 16.84 -18.03
C ARG A 158 5.17 16.16 -19.31
N LEU A 159 3.96 16.48 -19.81
CA LEU A 159 3.43 16.02 -21.09
C LEU A 159 4.38 16.37 -22.24
N HIS A 160 4.85 17.63 -22.31
CA HIS A 160 5.81 18.09 -23.31
C HIS A 160 7.12 17.29 -23.27
N ARG A 161 7.63 17.02 -22.08
CA ARG A 161 8.85 16.21 -21.88
C ARG A 161 8.67 14.76 -22.30
N TYR A 162 7.55 14.13 -21.94
CA TYR A 162 7.23 12.78 -22.42
C TYR A 162 7.21 12.70 -23.94
N ALA A 163 6.62 13.69 -24.58
CA ALA A 163 6.53 13.78 -26.04
C ALA A 163 7.81 14.27 -26.72
N GLY A 164 8.86 14.66 -25.98
CA GLY A 164 10.09 15.22 -26.55
C GLY A 164 9.84 16.50 -27.35
N ILE A 165 8.99 17.39 -26.84
CA ILE A 165 8.70 18.69 -27.50
C ILE A 165 9.74 19.73 -27.12
N ASP A 166 10.22 19.69 -25.87
CA ASP A 166 11.22 20.62 -25.40
C ASP A 166 12.57 20.43 -26.13
N PRO A 167 13.31 21.50 -26.43
CA PRO A 167 14.60 21.39 -27.10
C PRO A 167 15.58 20.46 -26.38
N GLY A 168 16.17 19.52 -27.11
CA GLY A 168 17.15 18.56 -26.59
C GLY A 168 16.56 17.42 -25.77
N VAL A 169 15.24 17.32 -25.64
CA VAL A 169 14.56 16.21 -24.96
C VAL A 169 14.18 15.13 -25.97
N VAL A 170 14.63 13.90 -25.71
CA VAL A 170 14.23 12.73 -26.51
C VAL A 170 12.92 12.15 -25.95
N PRO A 171 11.97 11.75 -26.81
CA PRO A 171 10.72 11.14 -26.36
C PRO A 171 10.95 9.91 -25.46
N LEU A 172 10.16 9.79 -24.37
CA LEU A 172 10.29 8.69 -23.42
C LEU A 172 10.14 7.32 -24.11
N ALA A 173 9.19 7.19 -25.03
CA ALA A 173 8.96 5.95 -25.77
C ALA A 173 10.17 5.52 -26.63
N GLU A 174 10.93 6.47 -27.16
CA GLU A 174 12.16 6.20 -27.91
C GLU A 174 13.29 5.73 -26.98
N LEU A 175 13.48 6.44 -25.86
CA LEU A 175 14.47 6.05 -24.84
C LEU A 175 14.18 4.66 -24.27
N ALA A 176 12.91 4.32 -24.00
CA ALA A 176 12.51 3.01 -23.50
C ALA A 176 12.83 1.89 -24.51
N ARG A 177 12.55 2.12 -25.80
CA ARG A 177 12.92 1.17 -26.87
C ARG A 177 14.43 0.98 -26.95
N ALA A 178 15.19 2.07 -26.96
CA ALA A 178 16.66 2.01 -26.99
C ALA A 178 17.22 1.23 -25.81
N ARG A 179 16.75 1.58 -24.59
CA ARG A 179 17.15 0.95 -23.33
C ARG A 179 16.93 -0.55 -23.31
N MET A 180 15.77 -1.01 -23.78
CA MET A 180 15.45 -2.43 -23.88
C MET A 180 16.29 -3.11 -24.95
N SER A 181 16.42 -2.51 -26.14
CA SER A 181 17.16 -3.07 -27.28
C SER A 181 18.65 -3.27 -26.99
N GLU A 182 19.27 -2.44 -26.14
CA GLU A 182 20.66 -2.61 -25.68
C GLU A 182 20.92 -3.99 -25.09
N ARG A 183 19.89 -4.67 -24.58
CA ARG A 183 20.01 -5.96 -23.88
C ARG A 183 19.55 -7.16 -24.71
N PHE A 184 19.01 -6.99 -25.92
CA PHE A 184 18.46 -8.07 -26.73
C PHE A 184 19.48 -9.15 -27.10
N GLY A 185 20.73 -8.79 -27.27
CA GLY A 185 21.83 -9.72 -27.57
C GLY A 185 22.48 -10.38 -26.36
N THR A 186 22.09 -10.00 -25.13
CA THR A 186 22.68 -10.55 -23.91
C THR A 186 22.02 -11.89 -23.59
N LYS A 187 22.83 -12.95 -23.50
CA LYS A 187 22.36 -14.30 -23.14
C LYS A 187 21.95 -14.38 -21.67
N ASP A 188 21.12 -15.36 -21.36
CA ASP A 188 20.72 -15.75 -20.00
C ASP A 188 19.95 -14.67 -19.21
N LEU A 189 19.44 -13.63 -19.89
CA LEU A 189 18.52 -12.68 -19.28
C LEU A 189 17.08 -13.18 -19.29
N VAL A 190 16.38 -12.91 -18.19
CA VAL A 190 14.95 -13.18 -18.05
C VAL A 190 14.16 -12.10 -18.78
N TRP A 191 13.40 -12.49 -19.77
CA TRP A 191 12.50 -11.63 -20.53
C TRP A 191 11.21 -11.35 -19.74
N PRO A 192 10.47 -10.27 -20.07
CA PRO A 192 9.16 -10.04 -19.47
C PRO A 192 8.23 -11.23 -19.72
N TYR A 193 7.28 -11.45 -18.83
CA TYR A 193 6.32 -12.53 -18.94
C TYR A 193 5.32 -12.25 -20.07
N GLU A 194 4.97 -13.25 -20.89
CA GLU A 194 4.12 -13.07 -22.06
C GLU A 194 2.78 -12.40 -21.71
N ARG A 195 2.16 -12.82 -20.62
CA ARG A 195 0.89 -12.23 -20.15
C ARG A 195 1.04 -10.77 -19.70
N GLU A 196 2.16 -10.39 -19.08
CA GLU A 196 2.49 -8.99 -18.74
C GLU A 196 2.55 -8.12 -20.00
N VAL A 197 3.25 -8.61 -21.03
CA VAL A 197 3.38 -7.90 -22.31
C VAL A 197 2.02 -7.80 -23.01
N GLN A 198 1.24 -8.88 -23.02
CA GLN A 198 -0.09 -8.90 -23.64
C GLN A 198 -1.04 -7.92 -22.93
N GLN A 199 -1.08 -7.91 -21.59
CA GLN A 199 -1.89 -6.97 -20.81
C GLN A 199 -1.51 -5.50 -21.09
N SER A 200 -0.21 -5.21 -21.22
CA SER A 200 0.28 -3.89 -21.60
C SER A 200 -0.23 -3.47 -22.99
N LEU A 201 -0.22 -4.40 -23.96
CA LEU A 201 -0.73 -4.15 -25.32
C LEU A 201 -2.26 -3.94 -25.34
N ASP A 202 -3.01 -4.75 -24.61
CA ASP A 202 -4.48 -4.68 -24.53
C ASP A 202 -4.94 -3.36 -23.91
N ASN A 203 -4.14 -2.78 -23.02
CA ASN A 203 -4.43 -1.52 -22.34
C ASN A 203 -3.85 -0.27 -23.03
N CYS A 204 -3.08 -0.42 -24.10
CA CYS A 204 -2.39 0.69 -24.75
C CYS A 204 -3.32 1.85 -25.12
N GLU A 205 -4.41 1.58 -25.87
CA GLU A 205 -5.38 2.61 -26.27
C GLU A 205 -6.15 3.18 -25.07
N ARG A 206 -6.44 2.36 -24.07
CA ARG A 206 -7.10 2.82 -22.84
C ARG A 206 -6.27 3.87 -22.12
N TYR A 207 -4.96 3.67 -21.99
CA TYR A 207 -4.07 4.68 -21.38
C TYR A 207 -3.93 5.93 -22.26
N VAL A 208 -3.83 5.79 -23.58
CA VAL A 208 -3.76 6.94 -24.50
C VAL A 208 -5.04 7.79 -24.41
N ALA A 209 -6.22 7.16 -24.40
CA ALA A 209 -7.50 7.86 -24.23
C ALA A 209 -7.62 8.46 -22.82
N GLY A 210 -7.27 7.68 -21.80
CA GLY A 210 -7.32 8.11 -20.41
C GLY A 210 -6.49 9.34 -20.10
N ILE A 211 -5.34 9.54 -20.77
CA ILE A 211 -4.55 10.77 -20.64
C ILE A 211 -5.36 11.99 -21.12
N ALA A 212 -6.09 11.88 -22.22
CA ALA A 212 -6.96 12.97 -22.69
C ALA A 212 -8.08 13.27 -21.70
N ASP A 213 -8.68 12.22 -21.10
CA ASP A 213 -9.76 12.38 -20.13
C ASP A 213 -9.27 13.06 -18.85
N LEU A 214 -8.05 12.75 -18.39
CA LEU A 214 -7.43 13.45 -17.26
C LEU A 214 -7.33 14.95 -17.53
N PHE A 215 -6.86 15.38 -18.70
CA PHE A 215 -6.76 16.80 -19.02
C PHE A 215 -8.13 17.47 -19.20
N ARG A 216 -9.10 16.79 -19.82
CA ARG A 216 -10.48 17.29 -19.98
C ARG A 216 -11.17 17.57 -18.64
N SER A 217 -10.82 16.83 -17.61
CA SER A 217 -11.39 17.03 -16.26
C SER A 217 -10.85 18.28 -15.55
N THR A 218 -9.89 18.99 -16.15
CA THR A 218 -9.27 20.20 -15.59
C THR A 218 -9.62 21.46 -16.38
N VAL A 219 -9.21 22.61 -15.84
CA VAL A 219 -9.31 23.92 -16.54
C VAL A 219 -8.15 24.19 -17.51
N LEU A 220 -7.19 23.29 -17.61
CA LEU A 220 -6.01 23.43 -18.46
C LEU A 220 -6.37 23.43 -19.94
N ARG A 221 -5.64 24.20 -20.74
CA ARG A 221 -5.84 24.39 -22.18
C ARG A 221 -4.53 24.10 -22.94
N ASP A 222 -4.63 24.00 -24.26
CA ASP A 222 -3.48 23.88 -25.17
C ASP A 222 -2.65 22.58 -24.99
N TRP A 223 -3.25 21.54 -24.41
CA TRP A 223 -2.62 20.23 -24.22
C TRP A 223 -2.81 19.29 -25.43
N GLU A 224 -3.82 19.53 -26.27
CA GLU A 224 -4.25 18.63 -27.34
C GLU A 224 -3.13 18.35 -28.38
N PRO A 225 -2.34 19.35 -28.87
CA PRO A 225 -1.27 19.07 -29.82
C PRO A 225 -0.16 18.19 -29.22
N ALA A 226 0.19 18.43 -27.96
CA ALA A 226 1.20 17.62 -27.26
C ALA A 226 0.69 16.19 -27.00
N HIS A 227 -0.58 16.04 -26.62
CA HIS A 227 -1.24 14.74 -26.47
C HIS A 227 -1.31 13.98 -27.78
N ALA A 228 -1.68 14.63 -28.89
CA ALA A 228 -1.74 14.00 -30.21
C ALA A 228 -0.37 13.42 -30.62
N ARG A 229 0.71 14.19 -30.41
CA ARG A 229 2.09 13.76 -30.66
C ARG A 229 2.48 12.59 -29.75
N LEU A 230 2.25 12.71 -28.45
CA LEU A 230 2.53 11.63 -27.49
C LEU A 230 1.73 10.36 -27.80
N GLY A 231 0.43 10.47 -28.11
CA GLY A 231 -0.43 9.35 -28.47
C GLY A 231 0.09 8.57 -29.67
N ALA A 232 0.54 9.28 -30.71
CA ALA A 232 1.18 8.62 -31.87
C ALA A 232 2.47 7.86 -31.48
N GLN A 233 3.29 8.43 -30.60
CA GLN A 233 4.52 7.80 -30.10
C GLN A 233 4.22 6.58 -29.23
N LEU A 234 3.21 6.64 -28.35
CA LEU A 234 2.77 5.53 -27.51
C LEU A 234 2.23 4.37 -28.37
N ARG A 235 1.37 4.63 -29.36
CA ARG A 235 0.91 3.62 -30.31
C ARG A 235 2.06 2.98 -31.07
N GLY A 236 3.00 3.80 -31.57
CA GLY A 236 4.21 3.30 -32.24
C GLY A 236 5.11 2.47 -31.31
N HIS A 237 5.12 2.76 -30.00
CA HIS A 237 5.79 1.96 -29.00
C HIS A 237 5.08 0.62 -28.77
N CYS A 238 3.75 0.61 -28.65
CA CYS A 238 2.96 -0.61 -28.52
C CYS A 238 3.14 -1.54 -29.74
N GLU A 239 3.14 -1.01 -30.96
CA GLU A 239 3.40 -1.81 -32.15
C GLU A 239 4.83 -2.40 -32.15
N TRP A 240 5.82 -1.62 -31.70
CA TRP A 240 7.18 -2.13 -31.54
C TRP A 240 7.24 -3.22 -30.46
N VAL A 241 6.54 -3.07 -29.32
CA VAL A 241 6.45 -4.11 -28.28
C VAL A 241 5.83 -5.38 -28.84
N LYS A 242 4.75 -5.26 -29.62
CA LYS A 242 4.06 -6.38 -30.25
C LYS A 242 4.97 -7.15 -31.22
N THR A 243 5.77 -6.45 -32.01
CA THR A 243 6.60 -7.05 -33.04
C THR A 243 7.99 -7.47 -32.55
N SER A 244 8.54 -6.79 -31.56
CA SER A 244 9.92 -6.99 -31.11
C SER A 244 10.06 -7.65 -29.74
N VAL A 245 9.12 -7.43 -28.82
CA VAL A 245 9.19 -7.93 -27.44
C VAL A 245 8.34 -9.17 -27.25
N LEU A 246 7.07 -9.13 -27.64
CA LEU A 246 6.12 -10.23 -27.44
C LEU A 246 6.63 -11.57 -28.00
N PRO A 247 7.24 -11.66 -29.21
CA PRO A 247 7.77 -12.93 -29.72
C PRO A 247 8.94 -13.51 -28.91
N ARG A 248 9.55 -12.70 -28.04
CA ARG A 248 10.68 -13.08 -27.17
C ARG A 248 10.27 -13.21 -25.70
N ALA A 249 9.03 -12.84 -25.38
CA ALA A 249 8.52 -12.92 -24.02
C ALA A 249 8.54 -14.37 -23.51
N ARG A 250 8.88 -14.53 -22.23
CA ARG A 250 8.92 -15.86 -21.62
C ARG A 250 7.50 -16.36 -21.32
N LYS A 251 7.30 -17.66 -21.50
CA LYS A 251 6.03 -18.33 -21.17
C LYS A 251 6.00 -18.84 -19.75
N GLU A 252 7.15 -19.10 -19.18
CA GLU A 252 7.30 -19.55 -17.81
C GLU A 252 7.07 -18.37 -16.86
N HIS A 253 6.22 -18.58 -15.88
CA HIS A 253 6.05 -17.66 -14.76
C HIS A 253 7.19 -17.88 -13.74
N GLY A 254 7.30 -17.01 -12.76
CA GLY A 254 8.32 -17.10 -11.73
C GLY A 254 9.58 -16.30 -12.06
N LEU A 255 10.29 -15.94 -11.02
CA LEU A 255 11.52 -15.17 -11.07
C LEU A 255 12.71 -16.02 -10.61
N PRO A 256 13.93 -15.70 -11.01
CA PRO A 256 15.11 -16.26 -10.38
C PRO A 256 15.03 -16.10 -8.85
N ARG A 257 15.34 -17.17 -8.09
CA ARG A 257 15.16 -17.17 -6.63
C ARG A 257 15.76 -15.94 -5.93
N GLU A 258 16.99 -15.56 -6.33
CA GLU A 258 17.65 -14.41 -5.70
C GLU A 258 16.91 -13.08 -5.93
N LEU A 259 16.30 -12.91 -7.10
CA LEU A 259 15.48 -11.74 -7.41
C LEU A 259 14.16 -11.76 -6.63
N TYR A 260 13.52 -12.92 -6.54
CA TYR A 260 12.30 -13.07 -5.76
C TYR A 260 12.53 -12.79 -4.26
N VAL A 261 13.64 -13.30 -3.69
CA VAL A 261 14.02 -13.00 -2.31
C VAL A 261 14.30 -11.51 -2.11
N ASP A 262 14.93 -10.85 -3.09
CA ASP A 262 15.13 -9.39 -3.04
C ASP A 262 13.79 -8.63 -3.08
N ARG A 263 12.82 -9.09 -3.89
CA ARG A 263 11.45 -8.54 -3.91
C ARG A 263 10.76 -8.69 -2.55
N LEU A 264 10.81 -9.86 -1.92
CA LEU A 264 10.28 -10.06 -0.56
C LEU A 264 10.88 -9.07 0.44
N ARG A 265 12.22 -8.93 0.45
CA ARG A 265 12.93 -8.01 1.34
C ARG A 265 12.59 -6.54 1.07
N ALA A 266 12.36 -6.16 -0.18
CA ALA A 266 11.89 -4.83 -0.55
C ALA A 266 10.51 -4.52 0.05
N GLN A 267 9.65 -5.54 0.21
CA GLN A 267 8.34 -5.41 0.86
C GLN A 267 8.39 -5.49 2.40
N GLY A 268 9.57 -5.68 2.98
CA GLY A 268 9.74 -5.80 4.43
C GLY A 268 9.61 -7.24 4.97
N VAL A 269 9.53 -8.24 4.08
CA VAL A 269 9.50 -9.66 4.45
C VAL A 269 10.94 -10.17 4.54
N ASP A 270 11.40 -10.49 5.76
CA ASP A 270 12.78 -10.88 6.07
C ASP A 270 12.95 -12.38 6.38
N ILE A 271 11.97 -13.19 5.98
CA ILE A 271 12.01 -14.65 6.03
C ILE A 271 12.20 -15.27 4.65
N GLU A 272 12.67 -16.51 4.60
CA GLU A 272 12.81 -17.25 3.34
C GLU A 272 11.43 -17.64 2.78
N PRO A 273 11.30 -17.79 1.44
CA PRO A 273 10.03 -18.15 0.81
C PRO A 273 9.38 -19.41 1.37
N GLU A 274 10.19 -20.42 1.71
CA GLU A 274 9.71 -21.67 2.30
C GLU A 274 9.10 -21.49 3.69
N GLN A 275 9.63 -20.57 4.48
CA GLN A 275 9.08 -20.22 5.79
C GLN A 275 7.73 -19.50 5.62
N ALA A 276 7.60 -18.63 4.63
CA ALA A 276 6.34 -17.97 4.31
C ALA A 276 5.28 -19.00 3.86
N ILE A 277 5.65 -19.98 3.01
CA ILE A 277 4.78 -21.08 2.60
C ILE A 277 4.28 -21.85 3.83
N THR A 278 5.18 -22.27 4.71
CA THR A 278 4.81 -23.04 5.93
C THR A 278 3.88 -22.24 6.83
N MET A 279 4.21 -20.98 7.11
CA MET A 279 3.41 -20.06 7.92
C MET A 279 2.00 -19.88 7.33
N GLY A 280 1.92 -19.58 6.04
CA GLY A 280 0.66 -19.33 5.35
C GLY A 280 -0.22 -20.58 5.27
N THR A 281 0.36 -21.75 4.97
CA THR A 281 -0.39 -23.02 4.85
C THR A 281 -0.98 -23.43 6.20
N PHE A 282 -0.20 -23.34 7.28
CA PHE A 282 -0.68 -23.66 8.62
C PHE A 282 -1.82 -22.73 9.04
N ALA A 283 -1.61 -21.42 8.90
CA ALA A 283 -2.62 -20.41 9.22
C ALA A 283 -3.90 -20.56 8.37
N PHE A 284 -3.76 -20.92 7.09
CA PHE A 284 -4.91 -21.17 6.22
C PHE A 284 -5.80 -22.30 6.77
N ALA A 285 -5.20 -23.39 7.22
CA ALA A 285 -5.95 -24.51 7.81
C ALA A 285 -6.70 -24.08 9.08
N GLU A 286 -6.03 -23.36 10.01
CA GLU A 286 -6.65 -22.88 11.24
C GLU A 286 -7.81 -21.91 10.99
N ILE A 287 -7.61 -20.93 10.08
CA ILE A 287 -8.66 -19.96 9.75
C ILE A 287 -9.85 -20.67 9.09
N ARG A 288 -9.60 -21.61 8.18
CA ARG A 288 -10.66 -22.40 7.55
C ARG A 288 -11.51 -23.15 8.57
N ASP A 289 -10.87 -23.76 9.59
CA ASP A 289 -11.58 -24.47 10.66
C ASP A 289 -12.40 -23.49 11.53
N GLU A 290 -11.90 -22.29 11.79
CA GLU A 290 -12.66 -21.23 12.47
C GLU A 290 -13.87 -20.80 11.64
N MET A 291 -13.71 -20.58 10.33
CA MET A 291 -14.79 -20.26 9.41
C MET A 291 -15.85 -21.36 9.35
N ALA A 292 -15.46 -22.63 9.35
CA ALA A 292 -16.40 -23.75 9.33
C ALA A 292 -17.30 -23.76 10.59
N ARG A 293 -16.74 -23.50 11.76
CA ARG A 293 -17.51 -23.42 13.02
C ARG A 293 -18.48 -22.24 13.00
N LEU A 294 -18.03 -21.06 12.54
CA LEU A 294 -18.85 -19.86 12.47
C LEU A 294 -19.96 -19.99 11.41
N ALA A 295 -19.64 -20.53 10.24
CA ALA A 295 -20.60 -20.79 9.17
C ALA A 295 -21.71 -21.76 9.62
N ALA A 296 -21.38 -22.82 10.35
CA ALA A 296 -22.37 -23.74 10.90
C ALA A 296 -23.31 -23.06 11.91
N ARG A 297 -22.82 -22.07 12.67
CA ARG A 297 -23.65 -21.23 13.53
C ARG A 297 -24.61 -20.36 12.72
N ILE A 298 -24.07 -19.60 11.73
CA ILE A 298 -24.87 -18.73 10.87
C ILE A 298 -25.93 -19.53 10.10
N ALA A 299 -25.57 -20.71 9.59
CA ALA A 299 -26.50 -21.58 8.86
C ALA A 299 -27.70 -21.99 9.73
N ARG A 300 -27.48 -22.33 10.99
CA ARG A 300 -28.56 -22.64 11.95
C ARG A 300 -29.43 -21.42 12.27
N GLU A 301 -28.80 -20.28 12.55
CA GLU A 301 -29.52 -19.04 12.92
C GLU A 301 -30.37 -18.51 11.76
N ARG A 302 -29.93 -18.73 10.51
CA ARG A 302 -30.63 -18.27 9.29
C ARG A 302 -31.39 -19.38 8.54
N ASN A 303 -31.43 -20.60 9.05
CA ASN A 303 -32.04 -21.77 8.41
C ASN A 303 -31.52 -21.98 6.97
N LEU A 304 -30.22 -21.90 6.76
CA LEU A 304 -29.62 -22.15 5.45
C LEU A 304 -29.53 -23.65 5.16
N ALA A 305 -29.59 -24.03 3.87
CA ALA A 305 -29.56 -25.42 3.43
C ALA A 305 -28.19 -26.09 3.61
N SER A 306 -27.10 -25.32 3.67
CA SER A 306 -25.71 -25.81 3.84
C SER A 306 -25.03 -25.11 5.01
N ALA A 307 -24.20 -25.86 5.74
CA ALA A 307 -23.32 -25.33 6.78
C ALA A 307 -21.86 -25.19 6.31
N ASP A 308 -21.54 -25.55 5.07
CA ASP A 308 -20.22 -25.34 4.48
C ASP A 308 -19.97 -23.83 4.34
N TYR A 309 -18.83 -23.36 4.87
CA TYR A 309 -18.53 -21.92 4.86
C TYR A 309 -18.54 -21.31 3.45
N ARG A 310 -18.19 -22.10 2.43
CA ARG A 310 -18.20 -21.66 1.03
C ARG A 310 -19.61 -21.37 0.52
N ASP A 311 -20.56 -22.22 0.89
CA ASP A 311 -21.96 -22.03 0.52
C ASP A 311 -22.62 -20.91 1.31
N VAL A 312 -22.27 -20.80 2.61
CA VAL A 312 -22.77 -19.70 3.45
C VAL A 312 -22.28 -18.35 2.91
N ILE A 313 -21.00 -18.20 2.54
CA ILE A 313 -20.48 -16.98 1.93
C ILE A 313 -21.21 -16.69 0.61
N ARG A 314 -21.35 -17.67 -0.29
CA ARG A 314 -22.07 -17.50 -1.55
C ARG A 314 -23.52 -17.06 -1.32
N GLN A 315 -24.16 -17.63 -0.30
CA GLN A 315 -25.53 -17.23 0.06
C GLN A 315 -25.63 -15.79 0.57
N LEU A 316 -24.67 -15.35 1.40
CA LEU A 316 -24.61 -13.99 1.92
C LEU A 316 -24.27 -12.94 0.84
N LYS A 317 -23.64 -13.34 -0.26
CA LYS A 317 -23.35 -12.48 -1.41
C LYS A 317 -24.51 -12.35 -2.41
N ARG A 318 -25.55 -13.19 -2.33
CA ARG A 318 -26.65 -13.20 -3.33
C ARG A 318 -27.47 -11.93 -3.38
N ASP A 319 -27.56 -11.19 -2.27
CA ASP A 319 -28.32 -9.96 -2.15
C ASP A 319 -27.37 -8.77 -1.93
N PRO A 320 -26.69 -8.28 -2.99
CA PRO A 320 -25.79 -7.15 -2.87
C PRO A 320 -26.55 -5.88 -2.50
N VAL A 321 -25.92 -5.02 -1.73
CA VAL A 321 -26.48 -3.71 -1.40
C VAL A 321 -26.62 -2.87 -2.68
N PRO A 322 -27.80 -2.30 -2.97
CA PRO A 322 -28.00 -1.45 -4.14
C PRO A 322 -26.99 -0.31 -4.22
N SER A 323 -26.54 0.01 -5.44
CA SER A 323 -25.47 1.00 -5.69
C SER A 323 -25.80 2.41 -5.16
N ASP A 324 -27.07 2.79 -5.11
CA ASP A 324 -27.55 4.06 -4.56
C ASP A 324 -27.52 4.11 -3.02
N ARG A 325 -27.44 2.96 -2.33
CA ARG A 325 -27.42 2.85 -0.87
C ARG A 325 -26.04 2.48 -0.30
N ILE A 326 -25.17 1.90 -1.10
CA ILE A 326 -23.89 1.34 -0.62
C ILE A 326 -22.99 2.39 0.05
N LEU A 327 -22.90 3.60 -0.51
CA LEU A 327 -22.08 4.68 0.05
C LEU A 327 -22.60 5.13 1.43
N ALA A 328 -23.93 5.24 1.57
CA ALA A 328 -24.55 5.60 2.86
C ALA A 328 -24.24 4.51 3.91
N LEU A 329 -24.39 3.24 3.54
CA LEU A 329 -24.11 2.11 4.43
C LEU A 329 -22.64 2.11 4.92
N TYR A 330 -21.65 2.30 4.03
CA TYR A 330 -20.24 2.37 4.43
C TYR A 330 -19.97 3.56 5.36
N ARG A 331 -20.62 4.70 5.14
CA ARG A 331 -20.50 5.86 6.05
C ARG A 331 -21.12 5.61 7.42
N ASP A 332 -22.25 4.92 7.48
CA ASP A 332 -22.85 4.54 8.75
C ASP A 332 -22.01 3.48 9.47
N ARG A 333 -21.46 2.52 8.72
CA ARG A 333 -20.53 1.53 9.26
C ARG A 333 -19.28 2.16 9.85
N LEU A 334 -18.70 3.18 9.19
CA LEU A 334 -17.58 3.93 9.74
C LEU A 334 -17.94 4.59 11.07
N LYS A 335 -19.11 5.23 11.19
CA LYS A 335 -19.56 5.84 12.46
C LYS A 335 -19.70 4.81 13.58
N GLU A 336 -20.28 3.64 13.27
CA GLU A 336 -20.41 2.55 14.25
C GLU A 336 -19.06 2.06 14.74
N ILE A 337 -18.10 1.88 13.82
CA ILE A 337 -16.74 1.47 14.14
C ILE A 337 -16.05 2.53 14.99
N GLU A 338 -16.15 3.82 14.64
CA GLU A 338 -15.57 4.91 15.45
C GLU A 338 -16.15 4.94 16.89
N GLN A 339 -17.46 4.70 17.06
CA GLN A 339 -18.06 4.59 18.40
C GLN A 339 -17.49 3.41 19.18
N ILE A 340 -17.24 2.26 18.53
CA ILE A 340 -16.62 1.11 19.16
C ILE A 340 -15.18 1.44 19.57
N LEU A 341 -14.39 2.05 18.68
CA LEU A 341 -13.00 2.43 18.97
C LEU A 341 -12.86 3.32 20.19
N VAL A 342 -13.77 4.29 20.33
CA VAL A 342 -13.80 5.20 21.50
C VAL A 342 -14.26 4.45 22.76
N ARG A 343 -15.38 3.72 22.70
CA ARG A 343 -15.97 3.01 23.84
C ARG A 343 -15.02 1.97 24.42
N GLU A 344 -14.39 1.19 23.56
CA GLU A 344 -13.49 0.10 23.96
C GLU A 344 -12.03 0.57 24.15
N ARG A 345 -11.76 1.87 23.96
CA ARG A 345 -10.42 2.45 24.06
C ARG A 345 -9.39 1.66 23.25
N ILE A 346 -9.69 1.42 21.97
CA ILE A 346 -8.83 0.60 21.11
C ILE A 346 -7.64 1.43 20.61
N VAL A 347 -7.90 2.58 19.97
CA VAL A 347 -6.89 3.50 19.45
C VAL A 347 -7.46 4.92 19.42
N THR A 348 -6.61 5.93 19.53
CA THR A 348 -7.03 7.33 19.47
C THR A 348 -7.42 7.72 18.04
N LEU A 349 -8.63 8.31 17.89
CA LEU A 349 -9.09 8.79 16.60
C LEU A 349 -8.35 10.07 16.17
N PRO A 350 -7.92 10.20 14.91
CA PRO A 350 -7.45 11.45 14.34
C PRO A 350 -8.51 12.55 14.42
N ARG A 351 -8.08 13.81 14.49
CA ARG A 351 -9.00 14.97 14.55
C ARG A 351 -9.67 15.23 13.20
N ARG A 352 -8.97 14.94 12.08
CA ARG A 352 -9.52 15.08 10.73
C ARG A 352 -10.54 13.98 10.45
N PRO A 353 -11.65 14.28 9.75
CA PRO A 353 -12.61 13.26 9.38
C PRO A 353 -12.02 12.30 8.35
N ALA A 354 -12.47 11.05 8.37
CA ALA A 354 -12.25 10.11 7.27
C ALA A 354 -13.25 10.38 6.15
N ALA A 355 -12.79 10.37 4.89
CA ALA A 355 -13.63 10.54 3.71
C ALA A 355 -13.90 9.18 3.04
N ILE A 356 -15.15 8.97 2.59
CA ILE A 356 -15.54 7.82 1.78
C ILE A 356 -16.24 8.33 0.53
N ARG A 357 -15.82 7.87 -0.66
CA ARG A 357 -16.43 8.20 -1.93
C ARG A 357 -16.52 7.00 -2.88
N LEU A 358 -17.35 7.12 -3.89
CA LEU A 358 -17.36 6.17 -4.99
C LEU A 358 -16.18 6.41 -5.91
N ALA A 359 -15.66 5.34 -6.52
CA ALA A 359 -14.71 5.42 -7.60
C ALA A 359 -15.37 5.93 -8.87
N SER A 360 -14.64 6.67 -9.69
CA SER A 360 -15.00 6.91 -11.09
C SER A 360 -14.90 5.61 -11.90
N GLU A 361 -15.46 5.59 -13.11
CA GLU A 361 -15.34 4.44 -14.01
C GLU A 361 -13.87 4.10 -14.35
N ALA A 362 -13.05 5.12 -14.57
CA ALA A 362 -11.63 4.94 -14.83
C ALA A 362 -10.85 4.39 -13.61
N GLU A 363 -11.17 4.86 -12.41
CA GLU A 363 -10.62 4.32 -11.16
C GLU A 363 -11.05 2.88 -10.93
N SER A 364 -12.33 2.56 -11.19
CA SER A 364 -12.86 1.19 -11.09
C SER A 364 -12.20 0.24 -12.10
N ALA A 365 -11.85 0.73 -13.29
CA ALA A 365 -11.11 -0.07 -14.28
C ALA A 365 -9.66 -0.30 -13.87
N ALA A 366 -9.04 0.65 -13.17
CA ALA A 366 -7.67 0.55 -12.70
C ALA A 366 -7.54 -0.31 -11.43
N SER A 367 -8.54 -0.22 -10.52
CA SER A 367 -8.61 -0.99 -9.26
C SER A 367 -10.07 -1.35 -8.97
N PRO A 368 -10.50 -2.58 -9.26
CA PRO A 368 -11.90 -3.00 -9.05
C PRO A 368 -12.21 -3.43 -7.62
N ILE A 369 -11.28 -3.25 -6.69
CA ILE A 369 -11.45 -3.53 -5.26
C ILE A 369 -11.36 -2.24 -4.44
N PRO A 370 -12.01 -2.16 -3.27
CA PRO A 370 -11.88 -1.03 -2.37
C PRO A 370 -10.42 -0.73 -2.01
N TYR A 371 -10.08 0.55 -1.90
CA TYR A 371 -8.71 0.99 -1.55
C TYR A 371 -8.69 2.35 -0.87
N LEU A 372 -7.61 2.63 -0.13
CA LEU A 372 -7.33 3.96 0.37
C LEU A 372 -6.55 4.79 -0.66
N ASN A 373 -7.12 5.90 -1.09
CA ASN A 373 -6.37 6.98 -1.75
C ASN A 373 -5.65 7.79 -0.67
N MET A 374 -4.37 7.49 -0.46
CA MET A 374 -3.60 8.03 0.66
C MET A 374 -3.53 9.57 0.63
N PRO A 375 -3.51 10.23 1.80
CA PRO A 375 -3.19 11.64 1.86
C PRO A 375 -1.71 11.85 1.51
N ARG A 376 -1.37 13.03 1.02
CA ARG A 376 0.02 13.40 0.82
C ARG A 376 0.75 13.38 2.17
N LEU A 377 1.82 12.61 2.28
CA LEU A 377 2.61 12.51 3.51
C LEU A 377 3.65 13.62 3.61
N VAL A 378 4.12 14.14 2.48
CA VAL A 378 5.10 15.23 2.37
C VAL A 378 4.41 16.49 1.93
N GLY A 379 4.56 17.59 2.68
CA GLY A 379 3.95 18.87 2.33
C GLY A 379 2.41 18.85 2.32
N ASN A 380 1.78 18.02 3.16
CA ASN A 380 0.33 17.98 3.29
C ASN A 380 -0.23 19.34 3.68
N GLN A 381 -1.18 19.87 2.92
CA GLN A 381 -1.81 21.16 3.13
C GLN A 381 -3.26 21.05 3.62
N GLY A 382 -3.63 19.91 4.20
CA GLY A 382 -4.97 19.62 4.69
C GLY A 382 -5.66 18.50 3.93
N GLU A 383 -5.00 17.87 2.95
CA GLU A 383 -5.54 16.73 2.23
C GLU A 383 -5.76 15.56 3.20
N VAL A 384 -6.93 14.94 3.10
CA VAL A 384 -7.33 13.75 3.86
C VAL A 384 -7.19 12.50 3.01
N GLY A 385 -7.06 11.35 3.66
CA GLY A 385 -7.20 10.06 3.01
C GLY A 385 -8.66 9.84 2.57
N GLU A 386 -8.84 9.18 1.44
CA GLU A 386 -10.17 8.86 0.91
C GLU A 386 -10.30 7.35 0.75
N PHE A 387 -11.22 6.76 1.47
CA PHE A 387 -11.64 5.39 1.19
C PHE A 387 -12.47 5.38 -0.10
N VAL A 388 -11.96 4.76 -1.15
CA VAL A 388 -12.54 4.74 -2.49
C VAL A 388 -13.22 3.40 -2.72
N LEU A 389 -14.50 3.45 -3.14
CA LEU A 389 -15.35 2.29 -3.37
C LEU A 389 -15.61 2.11 -4.87
N PRO A 390 -14.98 1.18 -5.57
CA PRO A 390 -15.39 0.71 -6.87
C PRO A 390 -16.70 -0.08 -6.75
N LEU A 391 -17.69 0.21 -7.58
CA LEU A 391 -18.95 -0.52 -7.61
C LEU A 391 -19.06 -1.47 -8.80
N THR A 392 -18.23 -1.28 -9.79
CA THR A 392 -18.22 -2.08 -11.03
C THR A 392 -16.80 -2.42 -11.42
N ASN A 393 -16.63 -3.51 -12.13
CA ASN A 393 -15.39 -3.78 -12.86
C ASN A 393 -15.68 -3.65 -14.36
N PRO A 394 -15.33 -2.51 -14.99
CA PRO A 394 -15.56 -2.30 -16.43
C PRO A 394 -14.81 -3.31 -17.33
N ASN A 395 -13.85 -4.05 -16.77
CA ASN A 395 -13.08 -5.07 -17.47
C ASN A 395 -13.64 -6.49 -17.30
N ALA A 396 -14.67 -6.65 -16.46
CA ALA A 396 -15.29 -7.95 -16.25
C ALA A 396 -16.22 -8.31 -17.41
N GLN A 397 -16.16 -9.56 -17.84
CA GLN A 397 -17.03 -10.11 -18.86
C GLN A 397 -18.39 -10.58 -18.29
N SER A 398 -18.56 -10.56 -16.96
CA SER A 398 -19.77 -11.01 -16.27
C SER A 398 -20.26 -10.01 -15.22
N ALA A 399 -21.57 -10.04 -14.95
CA ALA A 399 -22.21 -9.23 -13.91
C ALA A 399 -21.75 -9.59 -12.46
N ASP A 400 -21.03 -10.71 -12.30
CA ASP A 400 -20.59 -11.22 -10.98
C ASP A 400 -19.37 -10.47 -10.40
N ALA A 401 -18.94 -9.40 -11.04
CA ALA A 401 -17.61 -8.81 -10.83
C ALA A 401 -17.43 -7.98 -9.56
N ALA A 402 -18.47 -7.66 -8.81
CA ALA A 402 -18.39 -6.72 -7.69
C ALA A 402 -18.97 -7.24 -6.37
N ASP A 403 -19.27 -8.52 -6.25
CA ASP A 403 -19.95 -9.09 -5.09
C ASP A 403 -19.09 -9.13 -3.82
N ASP A 404 -17.76 -9.11 -3.98
CA ASP A 404 -16.82 -9.22 -2.86
C ASP A 404 -16.84 -8.02 -1.89
N ALA A 405 -17.26 -6.84 -2.35
CA ALA A 405 -17.35 -5.63 -1.53
C ALA A 405 -18.79 -5.08 -1.37
N THR A 406 -19.75 -5.61 -2.11
CA THR A 406 -21.13 -5.11 -2.12
C THR A 406 -22.09 -5.90 -1.22
N ALA A 407 -21.66 -7.03 -0.65
CA ALA A 407 -22.40 -7.73 0.39
C ALA A 407 -22.42 -6.88 1.68
N GLU A 408 -23.60 -6.74 2.32
CA GLU A 408 -23.74 -5.94 3.55
C GLU A 408 -22.74 -6.36 4.63
N ALA A 409 -22.58 -7.66 4.84
CA ALA A 409 -21.66 -8.21 5.84
C ALA A 409 -20.18 -7.89 5.57
N ALA A 410 -19.79 -7.72 4.29
CA ALA A 410 -18.43 -7.37 3.90
C ALA A 410 -18.07 -5.93 4.27
N THR A 411 -19.06 -5.03 4.41
CA THR A 411 -18.81 -3.62 4.72
C THR A 411 -18.07 -3.41 6.04
N TRP A 412 -18.24 -4.30 7.02
CA TRP A 412 -17.54 -4.24 8.30
C TRP A 412 -16.02 -4.34 8.12
N THR A 413 -15.58 -5.39 7.45
CA THR A 413 -14.15 -5.68 7.33
C THR A 413 -13.45 -4.73 6.36
N TRP A 414 -14.10 -4.35 5.24
CA TRP A 414 -13.54 -3.36 4.32
C TRP A 414 -13.41 -1.99 4.98
N THR A 415 -14.40 -1.55 5.76
CA THR A 415 -14.31 -0.28 6.51
C THR A 415 -13.20 -0.33 7.57
N ALA A 416 -13.05 -1.45 8.27
CA ALA A 416 -11.99 -1.62 9.26
C ALA A 416 -10.59 -1.60 8.63
N HIS A 417 -10.43 -2.15 7.41
CA HIS A 417 -9.16 -2.21 6.69
C HIS A 417 -8.80 -0.87 6.05
N GLU A 418 -9.68 -0.34 5.20
CA GLU A 418 -9.38 0.83 4.38
C GLU A 418 -9.57 2.15 5.13
N ALA A 419 -10.59 2.21 6.02
CA ALA A 419 -10.87 3.40 6.81
C ALA A 419 -10.27 3.27 8.23
N ARG A 420 -11.11 3.02 9.26
CA ARG A 420 -10.71 3.02 10.68
C ARG A 420 -11.05 1.69 11.34
N PRO A 421 -10.12 1.15 12.15
CA PRO A 421 -8.81 1.67 12.55
C PRO A 421 -7.66 1.39 11.57
N GLY A 422 -7.93 1.01 10.31
CA GLY A 422 -6.96 0.59 9.32
C GLY A 422 -6.15 1.73 8.70
N HIS A 423 -6.03 1.69 7.37
CA HIS A 423 -5.12 2.55 6.61
C HIS A 423 -5.37 4.05 6.80
N GLU A 424 -6.65 4.51 6.72
CA GLU A 424 -6.94 5.94 6.87
C GLU A 424 -6.46 6.46 8.22
N LEU A 425 -6.78 5.74 9.32
CA LEU A 425 -6.33 6.14 10.66
C LEU A 425 -4.80 6.15 10.75
N GLN A 426 -4.11 5.13 10.22
CA GLN A 426 -2.64 5.04 10.26
C GLN A 426 -2.01 6.25 9.58
N PHE A 427 -2.43 6.59 8.37
CA PHE A 427 -1.86 7.72 7.63
C PHE A 427 -2.30 9.08 8.18
N ALA A 428 -3.55 9.21 8.64
CA ALA A 428 -4.02 10.43 9.30
C ALA A 428 -3.23 10.72 10.58
N ALA A 429 -2.97 9.70 11.40
CA ALA A 429 -2.15 9.82 12.61
C ALA A 429 -0.71 10.26 12.28
N MET A 430 -0.11 9.72 11.21
CA MET A 430 1.22 10.13 10.75
C MET A 430 1.26 11.60 10.32
N VAL A 431 0.25 12.07 9.59
CA VAL A 431 0.17 13.46 9.15
C VAL A 431 -0.06 14.41 10.34
N GLU A 432 -0.94 14.05 11.28
CA GLU A 432 -1.25 14.86 12.46
C GLU A 432 -0.12 14.86 13.50
N GLY A 433 0.46 13.69 13.77
CA GLY A 433 1.55 13.53 14.73
C GLY A 433 2.86 14.14 14.26
N GLY A 434 3.08 14.18 12.97
CA GLY A 434 4.34 14.56 12.34
C GLY A 434 5.36 13.42 12.45
N VAL A 435 5.61 12.75 11.35
CA VAL A 435 6.61 11.70 11.21
C VAL A 435 7.67 12.19 10.24
N SER A 436 8.95 11.86 10.46
CA SER A 436 10.02 12.26 9.55
C SER A 436 9.87 11.61 8.17
N LEU A 437 10.39 12.26 7.13
CA LEU A 437 10.44 11.71 5.77
C LEU A 437 11.13 10.35 5.71
N ALA A 438 12.15 10.15 6.54
CA ALA A 438 12.81 8.86 6.64
C ALA A 438 11.82 7.74 7.01
N ARG A 439 10.95 7.99 7.98
CA ARG A 439 9.96 7.01 8.48
C ARG A 439 8.69 6.93 7.63
N ALA A 440 8.27 8.02 7.01
CA ALA A 440 7.06 8.07 6.19
C ALA A 440 7.27 7.52 4.77
N VAL A 441 8.45 7.74 4.19
CA VAL A 441 8.74 7.44 2.78
C VAL A 441 9.82 6.38 2.63
N PHE A 442 11.00 6.59 3.23
CA PHE A 442 12.15 5.71 3.00
C PHE A 442 12.09 4.41 3.81
N ALA A 443 11.40 4.40 4.95
CA ALA A 443 11.08 3.18 5.70
C ALA A 443 9.88 2.43 5.11
N PHE A 444 9.13 3.02 4.16
CA PHE A 444 7.93 2.43 3.60
C PHE A 444 8.15 0.97 3.20
N ASN A 445 7.30 0.11 3.72
CA ASN A 445 7.24 -1.29 3.35
C ASN A 445 5.80 -1.80 3.49
N ALA A 446 5.41 -2.67 2.60
CA ALA A 446 4.05 -3.21 2.61
C ALA A 446 3.77 -4.07 3.87
N THR A 447 4.79 -4.63 4.48
CA THR A 447 4.64 -5.43 5.71
C THR A 447 4.09 -4.59 6.88
N ASN A 448 4.51 -3.33 7.02
CA ASN A 448 3.95 -2.45 8.05
C ASN A 448 2.53 -2.00 7.68
N ALA A 449 2.35 -1.43 6.48
CA ALA A 449 1.06 -0.87 6.08
C ALA A 449 -0.04 -1.94 6.02
N GLU A 450 0.17 -3.00 5.25
CA GLU A 450 -0.81 -4.06 5.05
C GLU A 450 -0.96 -4.97 6.28
N GLY A 451 0.15 -5.15 7.02
CA GLY A 451 0.11 -5.83 8.30
C GLY A 451 -0.76 -5.09 9.31
N TRP A 452 -0.70 -3.75 9.35
CA TRP A 452 -1.58 -2.93 10.17
C TRP A 452 -3.04 -3.05 9.72
N GLY A 453 -3.35 -2.95 8.41
CA GLY A 453 -4.70 -3.12 7.88
C GLY A 453 -5.34 -4.45 8.31
N LEU A 454 -4.62 -5.56 8.14
CA LEU A 454 -5.10 -6.88 8.55
C LEU A 454 -5.19 -7.03 10.09
N TYR A 455 -4.27 -6.41 10.82
CA TYR A 455 -4.34 -6.37 12.29
C TYR A 455 -5.55 -5.55 12.75
N ALA A 456 -5.84 -4.42 12.12
CA ALA A 456 -7.02 -3.60 12.35
C ALA A 456 -8.32 -4.39 12.17
N GLU A 457 -8.45 -5.16 11.08
CA GLU A 457 -9.57 -6.10 10.91
C GLU A 457 -9.68 -7.03 12.11
N SER A 458 -8.56 -7.63 12.54
CA SER A 458 -8.56 -8.67 13.55
C SER A 458 -8.97 -8.19 14.96
N ILE A 459 -8.59 -6.98 15.33
CA ILE A 459 -8.98 -6.40 16.64
C ILE A 459 -10.44 -5.95 16.66
N MET A 460 -11.05 -5.75 15.48
CA MET A 460 -12.46 -5.39 15.34
C MET A 460 -13.41 -6.59 15.27
N ILE A 461 -12.94 -7.80 14.91
CA ILE A 461 -13.77 -9.01 14.79
C ILE A 461 -14.70 -9.25 15.99
N PRO A 462 -14.27 -9.13 17.27
CA PRO A 462 -15.16 -9.38 18.41
C PRO A 462 -16.39 -8.45 18.46
N HIS A 463 -16.35 -7.33 17.74
CA HIS A 463 -17.41 -6.33 17.74
C HIS A 463 -18.32 -6.41 16.51
N PHE A 464 -18.04 -7.33 15.57
CA PHE A 464 -18.83 -7.51 14.36
C PHE A 464 -19.94 -8.53 14.57
N PRO A 465 -21.08 -8.43 13.85
CA PRO A 465 -22.06 -9.49 13.80
C PRO A 465 -21.47 -10.77 13.19
N PRO A 466 -22.05 -11.97 13.42
CA PRO A 466 -21.48 -13.23 12.95
C PRO A 466 -21.12 -13.26 11.47
N GLU A 467 -21.97 -12.69 10.61
CA GLU A 467 -21.72 -12.59 9.16
C GLU A 467 -20.53 -11.68 8.84
N GLY A 468 -20.40 -10.54 9.52
CA GLY A 468 -19.24 -9.64 9.42
C GLY A 468 -17.96 -10.31 9.88
N GLN A 469 -18.03 -11.12 10.96
CA GLN A 469 -16.91 -11.96 11.41
C GLN A 469 -16.49 -12.95 10.32
N LEU A 470 -17.45 -13.63 9.68
CA LEU A 470 -17.17 -14.60 8.61
C LEU A 470 -16.48 -13.95 7.41
N PHE A 471 -16.92 -12.78 6.96
CA PHE A 471 -16.23 -12.04 5.89
C PHE A 471 -14.85 -11.55 6.30
N SER A 472 -14.66 -11.14 7.55
CA SER A 472 -13.34 -10.79 8.07
C SER A 472 -12.38 -11.99 8.09
N LEU A 473 -12.89 -13.17 8.46
CA LEU A 473 -12.14 -14.42 8.37
C LEU A 473 -11.85 -14.82 6.91
N GLN A 474 -12.77 -14.61 5.96
CA GLN A 474 -12.55 -14.84 4.54
C GLN A 474 -11.40 -13.99 4.00
N LEU A 475 -11.39 -12.69 4.33
CA LEU A 475 -10.28 -11.82 3.94
C LEU A 475 -8.96 -12.23 4.61
N ARG A 476 -8.98 -12.68 5.88
CA ARG A 476 -7.80 -13.21 6.55
C ARG A 476 -7.32 -14.52 5.90
N LEU A 477 -8.24 -15.39 5.49
CA LEU A 477 -7.95 -16.62 4.75
C LEU A 477 -7.24 -16.32 3.42
N LEU A 478 -7.72 -15.30 2.67
CA LEU A 478 -7.04 -14.81 1.48
C LEU A 478 -5.59 -14.39 1.77
N ARG A 479 -5.37 -13.61 2.85
CA ARG A 479 -4.02 -13.13 3.19
C ARG A 479 -3.10 -14.28 3.62
N ALA A 480 -3.62 -15.31 4.29
CA ALA A 480 -2.89 -16.53 4.55
C ALA A 480 -2.57 -17.28 3.24
N ALA A 481 -3.54 -17.36 2.31
CA ALA A 481 -3.31 -17.93 0.98
C ALA A 481 -2.22 -17.17 0.20
N ARG A 482 -2.25 -15.83 0.20
CA ARG A 482 -1.21 -14.98 -0.40
C ARG A 482 0.19 -15.35 0.09
N ALA A 483 0.34 -15.66 1.38
CA ALA A 483 1.64 -15.98 1.98
C ALA A 483 2.27 -17.27 1.44
N PHE A 484 1.49 -18.20 0.87
CA PHE A 484 2.04 -19.40 0.24
C PHE A 484 1.85 -19.45 -1.28
N LEU A 485 0.79 -18.86 -1.84
CA LEU A 485 0.55 -18.89 -3.28
C LEU A 485 1.57 -18.06 -4.05
N ASP A 486 1.86 -16.83 -3.60
CA ASP A 486 2.86 -15.96 -4.24
C ASP A 486 4.24 -16.64 -4.32
N PRO A 487 4.84 -17.14 -3.21
CA PRO A 487 6.11 -17.86 -3.33
C PRO A 487 6.00 -19.19 -4.10
N MET A 488 4.90 -19.94 -4.02
CA MET A 488 4.76 -21.17 -4.80
C MET A 488 4.73 -20.90 -6.31
N VAL A 489 4.05 -19.83 -6.75
CA VAL A 489 4.05 -19.39 -8.14
C VAL A 489 5.45 -18.97 -8.58
N ASN A 490 6.13 -18.13 -7.81
CA ASN A 490 7.46 -17.61 -8.17
C ASN A 490 8.58 -18.67 -8.10
N LEU A 491 8.42 -19.69 -7.26
CA LEU A 491 9.35 -20.83 -7.20
C LEU A 491 9.01 -21.95 -8.22
N GLY A 492 8.01 -21.76 -9.08
CA GLY A 492 7.59 -22.73 -10.07
C GLY A 492 6.95 -24.00 -9.47
N ARG A 493 6.44 -23.94 -8.24
CA ARG A 493 5.79 -25.06 -7.54
C ARG A 493 4.28 -25.13 -7.78
N MET A 494 3.71 -24.06 -8.33
CA MET A 494 2.30 -23.94 -8.68
C MET A 494 2.16 -23.00 -9.88
N THR A 495 1.29 -23.32 -10.80
CA THR A 495 0.99 -22.44 -11.93
C THR A 495 0.01 -21.32 -11.49
N PRO A 496 0.00 -20.17 -12.19
CA PRO A 496 -1.00 -19.13 -11.98
C PRO A 496 -2.45 -19.64 -12.10
N ALA A 497 -2.71 -20.57 -13.04
CA ALA A 497 -4.03 -21.17 -13.22
C ALA A 497 -4.46 -22.04 -12.02
N GLU A 498 -3.56 -22.83 -11.45
CA GLU A 498 -3.84 -23.60 -10.22
C GLU A 498 -4.07 -22.70 -9.03
N ALA A 499 -3.26 -21.62 -8.87
CA ALA A 499 -3.45 -20.63 -7.81
C ALA A 499 -4.80 -19.92 -7.93
N LYS A 500 -5.22 -19.53 -9.15
CA LYS A 500 -6.55 -18.96 -9.42
C LYS A 500 -7.66 -19.92 -9.04
N ALA A 501 -7.59 -21.16 -9.50
CA ALA A 501 -8.59 -22.20 -9.19
C ALA A 501 -8.67 -22.45 -7.66
N PHE A 502 -7.55 -22.40 -6.95
CA PHE A 502 -7.50 -22.50 -5.49
C PHE A 502 -8.25 -21.34 -4.82
N LEU A 503 -8.00 -20.09 -5.21
CA LEU A 503 -8.68 -18.92 -4.65
C LEU A 503 -10.19 -18.95 -4.87
N MET A 504 -10.63 -19.32 -6.06
CA MET A 504 -12.06 -19.43 -6.38
C MET A 504 -12.74 -20.53 -5.55
N ARG A 505 -12.09 -21.69 -5.40
CA ARG A 505 -12.68 -22.84 -4.72
C ARG A 505 -12.62 -22.73 -3.20
N GLU A 506 -11.47 -22.37 -2.64
CA GLU A 506 -11.23 -22.42 -1.20
C GLU A 506 -11.45 -21.10 -0.49
N ALA A 507 -11.12 -19.97 -1.13
CA ALA A 507 -11.30 -18.65 -0.52
C ALA A 507 -12.60 -17.96 -0.99
N VAL A 508 -13.32 -18.54 -1.97
CA VAL A 508 -14.63 -18.09 -2.46
C VAL A 508 -14.63 -16.66 -3.00
N PHE A 509 -13.58 -16.33 -3.76
CA PHE A 509 -13.51 -15.07 -4.49
C PHE A 509 -13.96 -15.25 -5.94
N SER A 510 -14.45 -14.14 -6.51
CA SER A 510 -14.88 -14.10 -7.90
C SER A 510 -13.72 -14.40 -8.87
N GLU A 511 -14.06 -14.80 -10.10
CA GLU A 511 -13.05 -15.08 -11.13
C GLU A 511 -12.17 -13.86 -11.44
N PRO A 512 -12.73 -12.65 -11.66
CA PRO A 512 -11.93 -11.45 -11.92
C PRO A 512 -11.00 -11.09 -10.77
N PHE A 513 -11.47 -11.20 -9.53
CA PHE A 513 -10.65 -10.97 -8.34
C PHE A 513 -9.49 -11.97 -8.27
N SER A 514 -9.79 -13.26 -8.44
CA SER A 514 -8.79 -14.33 -8.41
C SER A 514 -7.76 -14.20 -9.54
N GLN A 515 -8.17 -13.73 -10.73
CA GLN A 515 -7.27 -13.43 -11.84
C GLN A 515 -6.33 -12.28 -11.52
N GLN A 516 -6.85 -11.19 -10.95
CA GLN A 516 -6.02 -10.05 -10.52
C GLN A 516 -4.98 -10.47 -9.46
N GLU A 517 -5.37 -11.33 -8.53
CA GLU A 517 -4.44 -11.85 -7.52
C GLU A 517 -3.28 -12.62 -8.15
N VAL A 518 -3.55 -13.51 -9.08
CA VAL A 518 -2.46 -14.30 -9.71
C VAL A 518 -1.60 -13.47 -10.66
N ASP A 519 -2.15 -12.46 -11.32
CA ASP A 519 -1.38 -11.51 -12.12
C ASP A 519 -0.43 -10.69 -11.22
N ARG A 520 -0.90 -10.28 -10.02
CA ARG A 520 -0.07 -9.66 -8.98
C ARG A 520 1.13 -10.53 -8.61
N TYR A 521 0.92 -11.83 -8.35
CA TYR A 521 2.00 -12.75 -7.99
C TYR A 521 2.98 -12.98 -9.14
N ALA A 522 2.47 -13.16 -10.35
CA ALA A 522 3.27 -13.58 -11.47
C ALA A 522 4.17 -12.48 -12.07
N PHE A 523 3.70 -11.20 -12.07
CA PHE A 523 4.43 -10.12 -12.73
C PHE A 523 4.20 -8.70 -12.20
N GLU A 524 3.02 -8.36 -11.65
CA GLU A 524 2.78 -6.97 -11.25
C GLU A 524 3.60 -6.59 -10.01
N LEU A 525 3.50 -7.38 -8.95
CA LEU A 525 4.16 -7.13 -7.66
C LEU A 525 4.58 -8.44 -6.97
N PRO A 526 5.45 -9.27 -7.57
CA PRO A 526 5.93 -10.50 -6.97
C PRO A 526 6.52 -10.27 -5.57
N GLY A 527 6.11 -11.07 -4.59
CA GLY A 527 6.55 -10.99 -3.20
C GLY A 527 5.76 -10.00 -2.32
N GLN A 528 4.97 -9.09 -2.92
CA GLN A 528 4.19 -8.13 -2.14
C GLN A 528 3.04 -8.80 -1.37
N ALA A 529 2.40 -9.78 -1.95
CA ALA A 529 1.23 -10.43 -1.35
C ALA A 529 1.55 -11.16 -0.02
N VAL A 530 2.78 -11.61 0.17
CA VAL A 530 3.27 -12.21 1.43
C VAL A 530 3.25 -11.20 2.58
N SER A 531 3.46 -9.92 2.30
CA SER A 531 3.65 -8.87 3.30
C SER A 531 2.45 -8.70 4.24
N TYR A 532 1.23 -8.93 3.75
CA TYR A 532 -0.01 -8.81 4.52
C TYR A 532 0.00 -9.72 5.75
N PHE A 533 0.08 -11.02 5.52
CA PHE A 533 -0.02 -12.00 6.61
C PHE A 533 1.24 -12.03 7.47
N TYR A 534 2.41 -11.83 6.86
CA TYR A 534 3.66 -11.70 7.59
C TYR A 534 3.63 -10.50 8.54
N GLY A 535 3.22 -9.32 8.07
CA GLY A 535 3.12 -8.12 8.88
C GLY A 535 2.11 -8.24 10.02
N TYR A 536 0.96 -8.83 9.75
CA TYR A 536 -0.03 -9.17 10.76
C TYR A 536 0.55 -10.06 11.87
N THR A 537 1.27 -11.11 11.50
CA THR A 537 1.91 -12.02 12.45
C THR A 537 2.92 -11.27 13.31
N ARG A 538 3.76 -10.42 12.71
CA ARG A 538 4.75 -9.61 13.44
C ARG A 538 4.11 -8.61 14.41
N LEU A 539 2.99 -7.98 14.04
CA LEU A 539 2.26 -7.08 14.94
C LEU A 539 1.61 -7.84 16.10
N ARG A 540 1.07 -9.02 15.86
CA ARG A 540 0.54 -9.86 16.94
C ARG A 540 1.62 -10.33 17.90
N GLU A 541 2.78 -10.71 17.39
CA GLU A 541 3.94 -11.06 18.23
C GLU A 541 4.39 -9.85 19.06
N LEU A 542 4.46 -8.67 18.47
CA LEU A 542 4.82 -7.45 19.19
C LEU A 542 3.82 -7.15 20.31
N ARG A 543 2.52 -7.25 20.04
CA ARG A 543 1.48 -7.07 21.06
C ARG A 543 1.65 -8.08 22.21
N MET A 544 1.81 -9.35 21.91
CA MET A 544 2.02 -10.39 22.93
C MET A 544 3.25 -10.10 23.79
N LYS A 545 4.37 -9.67 23.18
CA LYS A 545 5.58 -9.27 23.93
C LYS A 545 5.30 -8.09 24.86
N ALA A 546 4.54 -7.09 24.40
CA ALA A 546 4.16 -5.93 25.20
C ALA A 546 3.24 -6.32 26.37
N GLU A 547 2.25 -7.17 26.11
CA GLU A 547 1.35 -7.72 27.15
C GLU A 547 2.12 -8.49 28.21
N LEU A 548 3.06 -9.36 27.83
CA LEU A 548 3.90 -10.12 28.76
C LEU A 548 4.86 -9.21 29.56
N ALA A 549 5.44 -8.21 28.93
CA ALA A 549 6.38 -7.30 29.59
C ALA A 549 5.70 -6.34 30.60
N LEU A 550 4.48 -5.91 30.31
CA LEU A 550 3.76 -4.93 31.13
C LEU A 550 2.76 -5.58 32.10
N GLY A 551 2.29 -6.80 31.82
CA GLY A 551 1.29 -7.49 32.64
C GLY A 551 0.03 -6.63 32.84
N PRO A 552 -0.44 -6.44 34.10
CA PRO A 552 -1.64 -5.61 34.38
C PRO A 552 -1.53 -4.14 34.00
N ARG A 553 -0.35 -3.64 33.65
CA ARG A 553 -0.12 -2.25 33.20
C ARG A 553 -0.28 -2.10 31.69
N PHE A 554 -0.52 -3.17 30.95
CA PHE A 554 -0.74 -3.08 29.52
C PHE A 554 -2.04 -2.31 29.23
N ASP A 555 -1.94 -1.25 28.43
CA ASP A 555 -3.07 -0.49 27.90
C ASP A 555 -3.04 -0.60 26.38
N GLN A 556 -4.09 -1.18 25.79
CA GLN A 556 -4.13 -1.41 24.35
C GLN A 556 -4.16 -0.12 23.52
N GLN A 557 -4.80 0.94 24.03
CA GLN A 557 -4.86 2.23 23.33
C GLN A 557 -3.47 2.86 23.26
N VAL A 558 -2.74 2.88 24.38
CA VAL A 558 -1.36 3.37 24.44
C VAL A 558 -0.45 2.56 23.50
N PHE A 559 -0.62 1.24 23.47
CA PHE A 559 0.13 0.37 22.56
C PHE A 559 -0.14 0.70 21.10
N HIS A 560 -1.40 0.80 20.69
CA HIS A 560 -1.75 1.08 19.29
C HIS A 560 -1.34 2.50 18.87
N ASP A 561 -1.58 3.50 19.72
CA ASP A 561 -1.16 4.89 19.47
C ASP A 561 0.37 4.97 19.27
N LEU A 562 1.13 4.23 20.08
CA LEU A 562 2.58 4.18 19.96
C LEU A 562 3.03 3.50 18.67
N VAL A 563 2.38 2.41 18.25
CA VAL A 563 2.68 1.71 16.99
C VAL A 563 2.48 2.65 15.79
N VAL A 564 1.33 3.32 15.69
CA VAL A 564 1.05 4.20 14.55
C VAL A 564 1.91 5.46 14.53
N ALA A 565 2.32 5.95 15.71
CA ALA A 565 3.19 7.12 15.84
C ALA A 565 4.63 6.88 15.31
N GLN A 566 5.06 5.62 15.17
CA GLN A 566 6.41 5.31 14.66
C GLN A 566 6.55 5.47 13.14
N GLY A 567 5.45 5.66 12.40
CA GLY A 567 5.45 5.62 10.96
C GLY A 567 5.60 4.21 10.41
N LEU A 568 6.14 4.08 9.20
CA LEU A 568 6.17 2.82 8.46
C LEU A 568 7.46 2.01 8.69
N LEU A 569 7.89 1.91 9.95
CA LEU A 569 9.12 1.18 10.29
C LEU A 569 9.02 -0.31 9.91
N PRO A 570 10.09 -0.93 9.39
CA PRO A 570 10.15 -2.37 9.20
C PRO A 570 9.93 -3.14 10.52
N PRO A 571 9.36 -4.36 10.49
CA PRO A 571 8.90 -5.05 11.70
C PRO A 571 9.91 -5.15 12.83
N GLY A 572 11.16 -5.53 12.55
CA GLY A 572 12.19 -5.65 13.58
C GLY A 572 12.62 -4.30 14.18
N LEU A 573 12.54 -3.21 13.42
CA LEU A 573 12.83 -1.86 13.93
C LEU A 573 11.63 -1.33 14.72
N LEU A 574 10.41 -1.55 14.24
CA LEU A 574 9.18 -1.21 14.94
C LEU A 574 9.13 -1.87 16.32
N GLU A 575 9.40 -3.18 16.38
CA GLU A 575 9.43 -3.96 17.61
C GLU A 575 10.39 -3.34 18.64
N ARG A 576 11.64 -3.10 18.25
CA ARG A 576 12.63 -2.50 19.16
C ARG A 576 12.18 -1.13 19.65
N THR A 577 11.72 -0.26 18.75
CA THR A 577 11.35 1.11 19.11
C THR A 577 10.15 1.14 20.06
N VAL A 578 9.10 0.36 19.77
CA VAL A 578 7.89 0.30 20.60
C VAL A 578 8.20 -0.31 21.97
N MET A 579 8.96 -1.40 22.04
CA MET A 579 9.32 -2.04 23.30
C MET A 579 10.23 -1.15 24.16
N ASP A 580 11.18 -0.45 23.56
CA ASP A 580 12.04 0.51 24.28
C ASP A 580 11.22 1.66 24.90
N GLU A 581 10.25 2.20 24.17
CA GLU A 581 9.40 3.28 24.68
C GLU A 581 8.44 2.81 25.77
N LEU A 582 7.78 1.67 25.60
CA LEU A 582 6.89 1.09 26.62
C LEU A 582 7.62 0.75 27.92
N THR A 583 8.92 0.43 27.86
CA THR A 583 9.71 0.07 29.04
C THR A 583 10.43 1.26 29.69
N ARG A 584 10.67 2.37 28.97
CA ARG A 584 11.26 3.61 29.53
C ARG A 584 10.33 4.38 30.44
N THR A 585 9.04 4.29 30.24
CA THR A 585 8.00 4.96 31.07
C THR A 585 7.82 4.30 32.44
N ARG A 586 8.89 3.70 32.97
CA ARG A 586 8.94 3.11 34.32
C ARG A 586 9.25 4.13 35.39
#